data_63100f4827d98536337ffc40b2d29676
#
_entry.id   63100f4827d98536337ffc40b2d29676
#
_cell.length_a   1.000
_cell.length_b   1.000
_cell.length_c   1.000
_cell.angle_alpha   90.00
_cell.angle_beta   90.00
_cell.angle_gamma   90.00
#
_symmetry.space_group_name_H-M   'P 1'
#
loop_
_entity.id
_entity.type
_entity.pdbx_description
1 polymer ?
#
loop_
_entity_poly.entity_id
_entity_poly.type
_entity_poly.pdbx_seq_one_letter_code
_entity_poly.pdbx_strand_id
1 'polypeptide(L)'
;MQITDTIADMLTRIRNANSAKHDSVDIPASNMKKAIAQILVDEGYVKNYQVIEDDKQGVIRITLKYQGPSKTPVLMGLRRVSKPGLRIYSSSEDMPKVMKGIGTAIVSTSRGVMTDKKARKENVGGEVLAFVW
;
A
#
# COMPACT_ATOMS: atom_id res chain seq x y z
N MET A 1 10.42 6.82 -24.17
CA MET A 1 10.76 6.63 -22.74
C MET A 1 9.62 5.90 -22.07
N GLN A 2 9.93 4.81 -21.40
CA GLN A 2 8.92 4.06 -20.65
C GLN A 2 8.72 4.68 -19.28
N ILE A 3 7.46 4.90 -18.92
CA ILE A 3 7.11 5.37 -17.57
C ILE A 3 6.83 4.13 -16.72
N THR A 4 7.61 3.95 -15.65
CA THR A 4 7.48 2.80 -14.76
C THR A 4 6.69 3.19 -13.52
N ASP A 5 5.64 2.42 -13.20
CA ASP A 5 4.88 2.59 -11.97
C ASP A 5 5.29 1.50 -10.97
N THR A 6 6.26 1.82 -10.12
CA THR A 6 6.79 0.87 -9.14
C THR A 6 5.80 0.56 -8.02
N ILE A 7 4.88 1.49 -7.74
CA ILE A 7 3.82 1.24 -6.74
C ILE A 7 2.81 0.25 -7.30
N ALA A 8 2.40 0.40 -8.57
CA ALA A 8 1.51 -0.55 -9.22
C ALA A 8 2.13 -1.94 -9.25
N ASP A 9 3.44 -2.03 -9.52
CA ASP A 9 4.17 -3.30 -9.47
C ASP A 9 4.11 -3.93 -8.08
N MET A 10 4.32 -3.13 -7.03
CA MET A 10 4.21 -3.59 -5.64
C MET A 10 2.82 -4.18 -5.36
N LEU A 11 1.76 -3.45 -5.72
CA LEU A 11 0.39 -3.91 -5.50
C LEU A 11 0.10 -5.20 -6.28
N THR A 12 0.59 -5.30 -7.50
CA THR A 12 0.41 -6.49 -8.33
C THR A 12 1.12 -7.70 -7.72
N ARG A 13 2.36 -7.53 -7.23
CA ARG A 13 3.10 -8.60 -6.56
C ARG A 13 2.36 -9.12 -5.33
N ILE A 14 1.82 -8.21 -4.51
CA ILE A 14 1.05 -8.58 -3.33
C ILE A 14 -0.23 -9.33 -3.74
N ARG A 15 -0.95 -8.80 -4.73
CA ARG A 15 -2.18 -9.43 -5.23
C ARG A 15 -1.93 -10.85 -5.73
N ASN A 16 -0.87 -11.04 -6.52
CA ASN A 16 -0.53 -12.34 -7.07
C ASN A 16 -0.12 -13.32 -5.97
N ALA A 17 0.65 -12.85 -4.98
CA ALA A 17 1.08 -13.69 -3.85
C ALA A 17 -0.12 -14.12 -3.00
N ASN A 18 -1.09 -13.20 -2.77
CA ASN A 18 -2.33 -13.54 -2.07
C ASN A 18 -3.13 -14.62 -2.84
N SER A 19 -3.25 -14.46 -4.15
CA SER A 19 -4.00 -15.42 -4.99
C SER A 19 -3.35 -16.79 -4.98
N ALA A 20 -2.02 -16.85 -4.97
CA ALA A 20 -1.26 -18.09 -4.91
C ALA A 20 -1.11 -18.62 -3.47
N LYS A 21 -1.60 -17.87 -2.48
CA LYS A 21 -1.54 -18.21 -1.04
C LYS A 21 -0.11 -18.41 -0.53
N HIS A 22 0.82 -17.60 -1.01
CA HIS A 22 2.20 -17.59 -0.53
C HIS A 22 2.26 -17.02 0.88
N ASP A 23 3.23 -17.45 1.67
CA ASP A 23 3.44 -16.93 3.03
C ASP A 23 4.02 -15.52 3.01
N SER A 24 4.84 -15.21 2.02
CA SER A 24 5.49 -13.91 1.90
C SER A 24 5.69 -13.51 0.45
N VAL A 25 6.01 -12.24 0.24
CA VAL A 25 6.31 -11.70 -1.08
C VAL A 25 7.48 -10.72 -0.96
N ASP A 26 8.39 -10.77 -1.93
CA ASP A 26 9.56 -9.89 -1.99
C ASP A 26 9.33 -8.79 -3.02
N ILE A 27 9.66 -7.56 -2.64
CA ILE A 27 9.43 -6.36 -3.45
C ILE A 27 10.72 -5.53 -3.43
N PRO A 28 11.21 -5.05 -4.59
CA PRO A 28 12.36 -4.13 -4.59
C PRO A 28 12.06 -2.91 -3.71
N ALA A 29 13.00 -2.55 -2.83
CA ALA A 29 12.76 -1.54 -1.82
C ALA A 29 12.84 -0.11 -2.36
N SER A 30 12.06 0.78 -1.76
CA SER A 30 12.20 2.24 -1.86
C SER A 30 11.60 2.83 -0.59
N ASN A 31 11.92 4.08 -0.30
CA ASN A 31 11.39 4.73 0.90
C ASN A 31 9.86 4.78 0.87
N MET A 32 9.28 5.09 -0.28
CA MET A 32 7.83 5.14 -0.42
C MET A 32 7.19 3.76 -0.23
N LYS A 33 7.76 2.71 -0.81
CA LYS A 33 7.23 1.35 -0.65
C LYS A 33 7.38 0.85 0.77
N LYS A 34 8.45 1.24 1.48
CA LYS A 34 8.59 0.92 2.91
C LYS A 34 7.49 1.58 3.73
N ALA A 35 7.16 2.84 3.43
CA ALA A 35 6.08 3.56 4.10
C ALA A 35 4.72 2.90 3.83
N ILE A 36 4.47 2.45 2.61
CA ILE A 36 3.25 1.73 2.26
C ILE A 36 3.18 0.40 3.02
N ALA A 37 4.27 -0.34 3.07
CA ALA A 37 4.33 -1.61 3.82
C ALA A 37 4.03 -1.38 5.31
N GLN A 38 4.56 -0.31 5.89
CA GLN A 38 4.29 0.03 7.30
C GLN A 38 2.81 0.29 7.53
N ILE A 39 2.14 0.98 6.61
CA ILE A 39 0.70 1.23 6.70
C ILE A 39 -0.07 -0.09 6.64
N LEU A 40 0.30 -0.99 5.75
CA LEU A 40 -0.37 -2.29 5.65
C LEU A 40 -0.24 -3.10 6.95
N VAL A 41 0.90 -3.01 7.63
CA VAL A 41 1.08 -3.64 8.94
C VAL A 41 0.22 -2.94 10.00
N ASP A 42 0.30 -1.63 10.08
CA ASP A 42 -0.39 -0.84 11.11
C ASP A 42 -1.90 -0.98 11.02
N GLU A 43 -2.44 -1.10 9.80
CA GLU A 43 -3.87 -1.28 9.58
C GLU A 43 -4.31 -2.75 9.64
N GLY A 44 -3.37 -3.66 9.88
CA GLY A 44 -3.67 -5.08 10.08
C GLY A 44 -3.94 -5.88 8.82
N TYR A 45 -3.55 -5.37 7.66
CA TYR A 45 -3.74 -6.09 6.39
C TYR A 45 -2.71 -7.18 6.16
N VAL A 46 -1.50 -7.00 6.68
CA VAL A 46 -0.42 -7.99 6.61
C VAL A 46 0.18 -8.18 8.00
N LYS A 47 0.90 -9.29 8.21
CA LYS A 47 1.46 -9.59 9.54
C LYS A 47 2.61 -8.66 9.90
N ASN A 48 3.60 -8.59 9.02
CA ASN A 48 4.78 -7.74 9.23
C ASN A 48 5.54 -7.59 7.91
N TYR A 49 6.60 -6.78 7.94
CA TYR A 49 7.55 -6.71 6.86
C TYR A 49 8.95 -6.57 7.44
N GLN A 50 9.95 -6.92 6.64
CA GLN A 50 11.35 -6.67 6.96
C GLN A 50 12.08 -6.21 5.72
N VAL A 51 13.12 -5.41 5.93
CA VAL A 51 13.97 -4.93 4.86
C VAL A 51 15.24 -5.78 4.85
N ILE A 52 15.51 -6.39 3.69
CA ILE A 52 16.69 -7.23 3.49
C ILE A 52 17.65 -6.43 2.64
N GLU A 53 18.82 -6.16 3.19
CA GLU A 53 19.85 -5.40 2.46
C GLU A 53 20.49 -6.27 1.40
N ASP A 54 20.76 -5.67 0.24
CA ASP A 54 21.52 -6.29 -0.84
C ASP A 54 22.53 -5.27 -1.38
N ASP A 55 23.23 -5.60 -2.46
CA ASP A 55 24.23 -4.72 -3.04
C ASP A 55 23.62 -3.55 -3.82
N LYS A 56 22.30 -3.45 -3.87
CA LYS A 56 21.58 -2.42 -4.63
C LYS A 56 20.66 -1.64 -3.70
N GLN A 57 19.35 -1.69 -3.97
CA GLN A 57 18.35 -0.91 -3.24
C GLN A 57 17.75 -1.66 -2.05
N GLY A 58 18.00 -2.96 -1.95
CA GLY A 58 17.39 -3.80 -0.93
C GLY A 58 16.04 -4.38 -1.36
N VAL A 59 15.53 -5.25 -0.52
CA VAL A 59 14.26 -5.96 -0.76
C VAL A 59 13.37 -5.79 0.48
N ILE A 60 12.09 -5.51 0.25
CA ILE A 60 11.07 -5.55 1.30
C ILE A 60 10.41 -6.92 1.23
N ARG A 61 10.50 -7.69 2.31
CA ARG A 61 9.78 -8.97 2.43
C ARG A 61 8.57 -8.78 3.30
N ILE A 62 7.38 -8.90 2.71
CA ILE A 62 6.12 -8.74 3.40
C ILE A 62 5.57 -10.13 3.74
N THR A 63 5.29 -10.36 5.03
CA THR A 63 4.64 -11.59 5.47
C THR A 63 3.13 -11.38 5.39
N LEU A 64 2.47 -12.14 4.54
CA LEU A 64 1.05 -12.00 4.26
C LEU A 64 0.20 -12.57 5.40
N LYS A 65 -1.06 -12.15 5.46
CA LYS A 65 -1.98 -12.52 6.53
C LYS A 65 -3.22 -13.18 5.93
N TYR A 66 -3.59 -14.31 6.49
CA TYR A 66 -4.75 -15.09 6.04
C TYR A 66 -5.65 -15.43 7.21
N GLN A 67 -6.91 -15.76 6.92
CA GLN A 67 -7.88 -16.18 7.93
C GLN A 67 -8.46 -17.53 7.56
N GLY A 68 -8.71 -18.35 8.57
CA GLY A 68 -9.43 -19.60 8.44
C GLY A 68 -8.64 -20.71 7.75
N PRO A 69 -9.21 -21.93 7.72
CA PRO A 69 -8.52 -23.08 7.16
C PRO A 69 -8.33 -23.02 5.65
N SER A 70 -9.15 -22.24 4.94
CA SER A 70 -9.02 -22.07 3.48
C SER A 70 -8.06 -20.95 3.08
N LYS A 71 -7.35 -20.33 4.04
CA LYS A 71 -6.38 -19.26 3.79
C LYS A 71 -6.98 -18.11 2.98
N THR A 72 -8.05 -17.50 3.49
CA THR A 72 -8.65 -16.31 2.87
C THR A 72 -7.77 -15.09 3.18
N PRO A 73 -7.29 -14.35 2.16
CA PRO A 73 -6.47 -13.18 2.42
C PRO A 73 -7.20 -12.12 3.23
N VAL A 74 -6.53 -11.55 4.24
CA VAL A 74 -7.08 -10.41 5.00
C VAL A 74 -7.08 -9.17 4.11
N LEU A 75 -6.01 -8.96 3.35
CA LEU A 75 -5.96 -7.90 2.35
C LEU A 75 -6.65 -8.40 1.09
N MET A 76 -7.91 -8.02 0.92
CA MET A 76 -8.76 -8.56 -0.15
C MET A 76 -8.62 -7.83 -1.47
N GLY A 77 -8.35 -6.52 -1.43
CA GLY A 77 -8.24 -5.73 -2.65
C GLY A 77 -7.19 -4.65 -2.56
N LEU A 78 -6.57 -4.36 -3.70
CA LEU A 78 -5.58 -3.31 -3.87
C LEU A 78 -5.85 -2.64 -5.21
N ARG A 79 -5.99 -1.31 -5.20
CA ARG A 79 -6.25 -0.54 -6.41
C ARG A 79 -5.32 0.64 -6.49
N ARG A 80 -4.57 0.75 -7.59
CA ARG A 80 -3.76 1.93 -7.87
C ARG A 80 -4.69 3.07 -8.29
N VAL A 81 -4.55 4.25 -7.68
CA VAL A 81 -5.38 5.41 -7.98
C VAL A 81 -4.59 6.43 -8.79
N SER A 82 -3.58 7.05 -8.19
CA SER A 82 -2.72 8.01 -8.89
C SER A 82 -1.67 7.26 -9.71
N LYS A 83 -1.49 7.64 -10.96
CA LYS A 83 -0.57 6.98 -11.89
C LYS A 83 0.39 8.00 -12.48
N PRO A 84 1.58 7.59 -12.97
CA PRO A 84 2.52 8.54 -13.58
C PRO A 84 1.91 9.39 -14.69
N GLY A 85 1.00 8.83 -15.49
CA GLY A 85 0.34 9.56 -16.58
C GLY A 85 -0.89 10.33 -16.15
N LEU A 86 -1.40 10.14 -14.93
CA LEU A 86 -2.59 10.80 -14.43
C LEU A 86 -2.54 10.86 -12.90
N ARG A 87 -1.97 11.94 -12.36
CA ARG A 87 -1.86 12.13 -10.92
C ARG A 87 -3.20 12.57 -10.33
N ILE A 88 -3.56 11.99 -9.19
CA ILE A 88 -4.82 12.26 -8.48
C ILE A 88 -4.49 12.83 -7.10
N TYR A 89 -5.00 14.03 -6.82
CA TYR A 89 -4.79 14.73 -5.55
C TYR A 89 -6.13 14.97 -4.87
N SER A 90 -6.10 15.13 -3.56
CA SER A 90 -7.28 15.44 -2.76
C SER A 90 -6.91 16.36 -1.62
N SER A 91 -7.81 17.30 -1.29
CA SER A 91 -7.73 18.07 -0.06
C SER A 91 -8.12 17.18 1.13
N SER A 92 -7.82 17.63 2.35
CA SER A 92 -8.23 16.89 3.56
C SER A 92 -9.75 16.75 3.66
N GLU A 93 -10.49 17.75 3.21
CA GLU A 93 -11.95 17.76 3.27
C GLU A 93 -12.58 16.77 2.29
N ASP A 94 -11.99 16.64 1.10
CA ASP A 94 -12.49 15.78 0.03
C ASP A 94 -11.84 14.40 0.02
N MET A 95 -11.05 14.08 1.04
CA MET A 95 -10.31 12.82 1.10
C MET A 95 -11.26 11.63 0.95
N PRO A 96 -11.01 10.72 -0.01
CA PRO A 96 -11.92 9.61 -0.27
C PRO A 96 -11.98 8.63 0.89
N LYS A 97 -13.15 8.03 1.07
CA LYS A 97 -13.35 6.93 2.01
C LYS A 97 -13.53 5.65 1.22
N VAL A 98 -12.70 4.66 1.49
CA VAL A 98 -12.74 3.37 0.80
C VAL A 98 -13.78 2.49 1.49
N MET A 99 -14.77 2.00 0.72
CA MET A 99 -15.82 1.13 1.24
C MET A 99 -16.47 1.72 2.51
N LYS A 100 -16.87 2.99 2.43
CA LYS A 100 -17.53 3.72 3.54
C LYS A 100 -16.69 3.75 4.83
N GLY A 101 -15.37 3.73 4.69
CA GLY A 101 -14.46 3.81 5.83
C GLY A 101 -13.93 2.47 6.34
N ILE A 102 -14.41 1.36 5.78
CA ILE A 102 -13.90 0.02 6.14
C ILE A 102 -12.50 -0.19 5.59
N GLY A 103 -12.26 0.25 4.36
CA GLY A 103 -10.94 0.20 3.74
C GLY A 103 -10.10 1.44 4.02
N THR A 104 -8.94 1.52 3.40
CA THR A 104 -7.95 2.57 3.63
C THR A 104 -7.47 3.14 2.31
N ALA A 105 -7.40 4.47 2.22
CA ALA A 105 -6.69 5.15 1.15
C ALA A 105 -5.28 5.47 1.64
N ILE A 106 -4.28 5.18 0.82
CA ILE A 106 -2.88 5.51 1.11
C ILE A 106 -2.56 6.80 0.39
N VAL A 107 -2.12 7.81 1.13
CA VAL A 107 -1.95 9.17 0.63
C VAL A 107 -0.52 9.66 0.89
N SER A 108 0.09 10.26 -0.13
CA SER A 108 1.40 10.92 0.01
C SER A 108 1.17 12.40 0.28
N THR A 109 1.57 12.86 1.45
CA THR A 109 1.38 14.26 1.88
C THR A 109 2.72 14.93 2.14
N SER A 110 2.69 16.23 2.39
CA SER A 110 3.89 16.98 2.78
C SER A 110 4.49 16.50 4.11
N ARG A 111 3.70 15.76 4.90
CA ARG A 111 4.14 15.21 6.19
C ARG A 111 4.44 13.70 6.09
N GLY A 112 4.54 13.18 4.89
CA GLY A 112 4.85 11.78 4.64
C GLY A 112 3.67 10.99 4.10
N VAL A 113 3.89 9.70 3.90
CA VAL A 113 2.86 8.78 3.43
C VAL A 113 2.01 8.35 4.61
N MET A 114 0.70 8.47 4.50
CA MET A 114 -0.22 8.17 5.60
C MET A 114 -1.56 7.66 5.09
N THR A 115 -2.42 7.26 6.02
CA THR A 115 -3.78 6.85 5.69
C THR A 115 -4.68 8.08 5.48
N ASP A 116 -5.81 7.88 4.81
CA ASP A 116 -6.83 8.92 4.65
C ASP A 116 -7.33 9.42 6.00
N LYS A 117 -7.51 8.52 6.97
CA LYS A 117 -7.96 8.87 8.32
C LYS A 117 -6.98 9.83 9.00
N LYS A 118 -5.70 9.52 8.92
CA LYS A 118 -4.66 10.36 9.51
C LYS A 118 -4.56 11.69 8.78
N ALA A 119 -4.66 11.69 7.45
CA ALA A 119 -4.63 12.92 6.65
C ALA A 119 -5.78 13.86 7.03
N ARG A 120 -6.98 13.32 7.19
CA ARG A 120 -8.14 14.11 7.65
C ARG A 120 -7.93 14.66 9.05
N LYS A 121 -7.41 13.84 9.96
CA LYS A 121 -7.15 14.24 11.35
C LYS A 121 -6.11 15.35 11.43
N GLU A 122 -5.06 15.28 10.63
CA GLU A 122 -4.00 16.28 10.60
C GLU A 122 -4.32 17.45 9.67
N ASN A 123 -5.47 17.41 9.02
CA ASN A 123 -5.94 18.46 8.11
C ASN A 123 -4.95 18.74 6.96
N VAL A 124 -4.41 17.67 6.36
CA VAL A 124 -3.50 17.75 5.21
C VAL A 124 -4.09 16.99 4.03
N GLY A 125 -3.87 17.51 2.84
CA GLY A 125 -4.20 16.83 1.59
C GLY A 125 -2.94 16.27 0.94
N GLY A 126 -3.11 15.57 -0.17
CA GLY A 126 -1.98 15.02 -0.90
C GLY A 126 -2.38 14.18 -2.09
N GLU A 127 -1.42 13.44 -2.60
CA GLU A 127 -1.61 12.53 -3.71
C GLU A 127 -2.20 11.21 -3.22
N VAL A 128 -3.35 10.82 -3.76
CA VAL A 128 -4.01 9.55 -3.39
C VAL A 128 -3.34 8.44 -4.19
N LEU A 129 -2.50 7.66 -3.53
CA LEU A 129 -1.68 6.64 -4.18
C LEU A 129 -2.49 5.39 -4.53
N ALA A 130 -3.24 4.87 -3.57
CA ALA A 130 -3.91 3.59 -3.71
C ALA A 130 -5.06 3.44 -2.72
N PHE A 131 -5.99 2.54 -3.05
CA PHE A 131 -7.01 2.05 -2.12
C PHE A 131 -6.69 0.61 -1.77
N VAL A 132 -6.85 0.26 -0.49
CA VAL A 132 -6.71 -1.13 -0.01
C VAL A 132 -7.88 -1.45 0.91
N TRP A 133 -8.31 -2.72 0.92
CA TRP A 133 -9.41 -3.17 1.75
C TRP A 133 -9.36 -4.65 2.06
#